data_d8b989e08cbb4b820cdedd1f0dae87c6
#
_entry.id   d8b989e08cbb4b820cdedd1f0dae87c6
#
_cell.length_a   1.000
_cell.length_b   1.000
_cell.length_c   1.000
_cell.angle_alpha   90.00
_cell.angle_beta   90.00
_cell.angle_gamma   90.00
#
_symmetry.space_group_name_H-M   'P 1'
#
loop_
_entity.id
_entity.type
_entity.pdbx_description
1 polymer ?
#
loop_
_entity_poly.entity_id
_entity_poly.type
_entity_poly.pdbx_seq_one_letter_code
_entity_poly.pdbx_strand_id
1 'polypeptide(L)'
;MLFLSVYTLNYRKGGLVLDFTRIRRFTYIINSVILFLVIALAGFFFLCKASILIWFSIPTLLVYILGYVLISKDRLAIYVRLVYFWITFYMCLCTFCLGYKIGFHLYCFSMIPIIFYTEYMADKLGRTKVNAFVASSIIAICYLLSTGYTAFKGPIYPVDNSIAGAFWTFNSVIVIAFLIFYSRLMLNLIGDYENQLKQTALIDRLTGLYNRHYMVGRLESATKENGPHSVAMIDIDDFKKINDRYGHNAGDYVLVNVARILKNICRDCKVSRWGGEEFLILASGTISDNSALIEKLRASIEKEDFAFGEDHIKVTITAGLADYSGNDSIDRWVNVADENLYKGKKTGKNKVVY
;
A
#
# COMPACT_ATOMS: atom_id res chain seq x y z
N MET A 1 16.44 3.11 14.03
CA MET A 1 16.86 2.16 12.98
C MET A 1 16.26 0.75 13.16
N LEU A 2 16.17 0.18 14.35
CA LEU A 2 15.56 -1.16 14.60
C LEU A 2 14.05 -1.25 14.30
N PHE A 3 13.29 -0.16 14.39
CA PHE A 3 11.84 -0.12 14.12
C PHE A 3 11.47 -0.11 12.63
N LEU A 4 12.35 0.36 11.75
CA LEU A 4 12.11 0.42 10.31
C LEU A 4 12.29 -0.94 9.60
N SER A 5 13.07 -1.86 10.18
CA SER A 5 13.32 -3.19 9.60
C SER A 5 12.16 -4.20 9.78
N VAL A 6 11.17 -3.88 10.62
CA VAL A 6 10.04 -4.77 10.92
C VAL A 6 8.99 -4.74 9.79
N TYR A 7 8.96 -3.69 8.99
CA TYR A 7 7.94 -3.45 7.97
C TYR A 7 8.44 -3.57 6.52
N THR A 8 9.59 -4.19 6.27
CA THR A 8 9.92 -4.60 4.89
C THR A 8 8.97 -5.75 4.50
N LEU A 9 7.89 -5.37 3.84
CA LEU A 9 6.96 -6.27 3.17
C LEU A 9 7.73 -7.04 2.09
N ASN A 10 8.03 -8.31 2.32
CA ASN A 10 8.61 -9.17 1.28
C ASN A 10 7.52 -9.58 0.31
N TYR A 11 7.60 -9.03 -0.90
CA TYR A 11 6.73 -9.41 -2.01
C TYR A 11 7.18 -10.77 -2.56
N ARG A 12 6.42 -11.83 -2.31
CA ARG A 12 6.50 -13.10 -3.07
C ARG A 12 5.20 -13.30 -3.82
N LYS A 13 5.33 -13.49 -5.15
CA LYS A 13 4.29 -13.84 -6.15
C LYS A 13 2.84 -13.85 -5.59
N GLY A 14 2.13 -12.70 -5.73
CA GLY A 14 0.67 -12.68 -5.67
C GLY A 14 -0.01 -12.26 -4.38
N GLY A 15 0.70 -11.80 -3.32
CA GLY A 15 0.04 -11.33 -2.09
C GLY A 15 0.98 -10.79 -1.02
N LEU A 16 0.41 -10.00 -0.13
CA LEU A 16 1.07 -9.44 1.05
C LEU A 16 1.39 -10.60 2.02
N VAL A 17 2.63 -11.12 2.01
CA VAL A 17 3.07 -12.11 3.00
C VAL A 17 3.55 -11.37 4.23
N LEU A 18 2.68 -11.25 5.23
CA LEU A 18 3.05 -10.80 6.56
C LEU A 18 3.98 -11.85 7.21
N ASP A 19 5.18 -11.44 7.56
CA ASP A 19 6.09 -12.28 8.33
C ASP A 19 5.62 -12.35 9.79
N PHE A 20 4.72 -13.29 10.08
CA PHE A 20 4.18 -13.53 11.41
C PHE A 20 5.28 -13.77 12.46
N THR A 21 6.41 -14.30 12.06
CA THR A 21 7.56 -14.54 12.96
C THR A 21 8.16 -13.23 13.44
N ARG A 22 8.26 -12.24 12.56
CA ARG A 22 8.74 -10.89 12.92
C ARG A 22 7.77 -10.16 13.81
N ILE A 23 6.46 -10.20 13.47
CA ILE A 23 5.41 -9.58 14.30
C ILE A 23 5.44 -10.17 15.71
N ARG A 24 5.51 -11.49 15.84
CA ARG A 24 5.58 -12.17 17.12
C ARG A 24 6.83 -11.78 17.92
N ARG A 25 8.01 -11.77 17.29
CA ARG A 25 9.27 -11.34 17.94
C ARG A 25 9.19 -9.91 18.45
N PHE A 26 8.65 -9.01 17.65
CA PHE A 26 8.46 -7.60 18.02
C PHE A 26 7.49 -7.45 19.19
N THR A 27 6.37 -8.18 19.16
CA THR A 27 5.40 -8.18 20.27
C THR A 27 6.03 -8.68 21.58
N TYR A 28 6.91 -9.69 21.53
CA TYR A 28 7.69 -10.12 22.70
C TYR A 28 8.58 -9.00 23.25
N ILE A 29 9.27 -8.27 22.39
CA ILE A 29 10.13 -7.14 22.81
C ILE A 29 9.30 -6.06 23.50
N ILE A 30 8.17 -5.67 22.90
CA ILE A 30 7.26 -4.67 23.51
C ILE A 30 6.77 -5.15 24.88
N ASN A 31 6.28 -6.40 24.97
CA ASN A 31 5.80 -6.95 26.23
C ASN A 31 6.87 -6.97 27.30
N SER A 32 8.12 -7.31 26.94
CA SER A 32 9.27 -7.30 27.86
C SER A 32 9.62 -5.89 28.36
N VAL A 33 9.60 -4.90 27.44
CA VAL A 33 9.85 -3.50 27.82
C VAL A 33 8.77 -2.98 28.78
N ILE A 34 7.50 -3.29 28.51
CA ILE A 34 6.40 -2.86 29.41
C ILE A 34 6.51 -3.58 30.76
N LEU A 35 6.82 -4.87 30.78
CA LEU A 35 7.02 -5.61 32.04
C LEU A 35 8.14 -4.99 32.87
N PHE A 36 9.27 -4.62 32.26
CA PHE A 36 10.37 -3.93 32.93
C PHE A 36 9.91 -2.57 33.50
N LEU A 37 9.16 -1.79 32.72
CA LEU A 37 8.63 -0.50 33.16
C LEU A 37 7.67 -0.64 34.34
N VAL A 38 6.83 -1.68 34.35
CA VAL A 38 5.91 -1.94 35.48
C VAL A 38 6.68 -2.25 36.76
N ILE A 39 7.78 -2.99 36.67
CA ILE A 39 8.67 -3.28 37.83
C ILE A 39 9.31 -1.97 38.33
N ALA A 40 9.81 -1.13 37.44
CA ALA A 40 10.41 0.17 37.78
C ALA A 40 9.38 1.10 38.43
N LEU A 41 8.13 1.14 37.89
CA LEU A 41 7.04 1.92 38.46
C LEU A 41 6.62 1.41 39.87
N ALA A 42 6.62 0.09 40.07
CA ALA A 42 6.33 -0.46 41.41
C ALA A 42 7.34 0.05 42.48
N GLY A 43 8.62 0.14 42.12
CA GLY A 43 9.65 0.77 42.96
C GLY A 43 9.35 2.25 43.23
N PHE A 44 8.96 3.01 42.22
CA PHE A 44 8.55 4.40 42.36
C PHE A 44 7.33 4.56 43.30
N PHE A 45 6.31 3.70 43.13
CA PHE A 45 5.12 3.73 44.00
C PHE A 45 5.45 3.39 45.44
N PHE A 46 6.44 2.52 45.68
CA PHE A 46 6.95 2.24 47.00
C PHE A 46 7.58 3.50 47.65
N LEU A 47 8.40 4.24 46.92
CA LEU A 47 8.98 5.49 47.35
C LEU A 47 7.92 6.56 47.65
N CYS A 48 6.84 6.63 46.85
CA CYS A 48 5.71 7.54 47.08
C CYS A 48 4.75 7.06 48.17
N LYS A 49 4.99 5.91 48.79
CA LYS A 49 4.09 5.28 49.78
C LYS A 49 2.66 5.07 49.24
N ALA A 50 2.51 4.88 47.94
CA ALA A 50 1.25 4.71 47.24
C ALA A 50 0.78 3.24 47.32
N SER A 51 0.30 2.81 48.48
CA SER A 51 -0.02 1.42 48.80
C SER A 51 -1.01 0.78 47.79
N ILE A 52 -2.04 1.53 47.38
CA ILE A 52 -2.99 1.06 46.35
C ILE A 52 -2.24 0.65 45.07
N LEU A 53 -1.33 1.49 44.57
CA LEU A 53 -0.60 1.21 43.31
C LEU A 53 0.43 0.08 43.45
N ILE A 54 1.03 -0.07 44.62
CA ILE A 54 1.92 -1.20 44.93
C ILE A 54 1.15 -2.51 44.80
N TRP A 55 -0.02 -2.62 45.43
CA TRP A 55 -0.86 -3.82 45.32
C TRP A 55 -1.36 -4.08 43.90
N PHE A 56 -1.74 -3.03 43.16
CA PHE A 56 -2.16 -3.16 41.75
C PHE A 56 -1.01 -3.45 40.78
N SER A 57 0.24 -3.27 41.18
CA SER A 57 1.40 -3.71 40.40
C SER A 57 1.45 -5.24 40.25
N ILE A 58 0.96 -6.01 41.24
CA ILE A 58 0.95 -7.48 41.20
C ILE A 58 0.07 -7.99 40.05
N PRO A 59 -1.25 -7.70 39.96
CA PRO A 59 -2.06 -8.14 38.83
C PRO A 59 -1.56 -7.55 37.51
N THR A 60 -0.95 -6.36 37.50
CA THR A 60 -0.35 -5.78 36.28
C THR A 60 0.81 -6.64 35.79
N LEU A 61 1.70 -7.10 36.65
CA LEU A 61 2.76 -8.03 36.30
C LEU A 61 2.21 -9.35 35.74
N LEU A 62 1.15 -9.89 36.37
CA LEU A 62 0.52 -11.13 35.91
C LEU A 62 -0.07 -11.00 34.50
N VAL A 63 -0.67 -9.85 34.17
CA VAL A 63 -1.19 -9.58 32.81
C VAL A 63 -0.08 -9.64 31.77
N TYR A 64 1.09 -9.06 32.02
CA TYR A 64 2.22 -9.09 31.08
C TYR A 64 2.94 -10.44 31.03
N ILE A 65 2.94 -11.20 32.14
CA ILE A 65 3.39 -12.60 32.15
C ILE A 65 2.45 -13.46 31.31
N LEU A 66 1.11 -13.32 31.46
CA LEU A 66 0.14 -13.96 30.62
C LEU A 66 0.30 -13.58 29.14
N GLY A 67 0.77 -12.34 28.88
CA GLY A 67 1.11 -11.85 27.55
C GLY A 67 2.07 -12.79 26.80
N TYR A 68 3.11 -13.30 27.45
CA TYR A 68 4.04 -14.26 26.84
C TYR A 68 3.34 -15.54 26.39
N VAL A 69 2.40 -16.05 27.19
CA VAL A 69 1.61 -17.24 26.87
C VAL A 69 0.68 -17.00 25.69
N LEU A 70 0.02 -15.84 25.64
CA LEU A 70 -0.87 -15.49 24.53
C LEU A 70 -0.11 -15.30 23.21
N ILE A 71 1.06 -14.66 23.25
CA ILE A 71 1.93 -14.45 22.10
C ILE A 71 2.47 -15.80 21.60
N SER A 72 2.89 -16.71 22.50
CA SER A 72 3.40 -18.03 22.11
C SER A 72 2.35 -18.91 21.43
N LYS A 73 1.08 -18.78 21.82
CA LYS A 73 -0.05 -19.51 21.26
C LYS A 73 -0.70 -18.81 20.05
N ASP A 74 -0.05 -17.83 19.44
CA ASP A 74 -0.55 -17.02 18.31
C ASP A 74 -1.92 -16.33 18.56
N ARG A 75 -2.26 -16.09 19.83
CA ARG A 75 -3.49 -15.39 20.23
C ARG A 75 -3.27 -13.87 20.34
N LEU A 76 -2.60 -13.28 19.36
CA LEU A 76 -2.22 -11.86 19.35
C LEU A 76 -3.42 -10.91 19.49
N ALA A 77 -4.57 -11.23 18.88
CA ALA A 77 -5.77 -10.41 18.99
C ALA A 77 -6.31 -10.33 20.43
N ILE A 78 -6.24 -11.43 21.19
CA ILE A 78 -6.63 -11.45 22.60
C ILE A 78 -5.63 -10.69 23.44
N TYR A 79 -4.33 -10.91 23.20
CA TYR A 79 -3.24 -10.17 23.87
C TYR A 79 -3.41 -8.66 23.72
N VAL A 80 -3.59 -8.18 22.50
CA VAL A 80 -3.72 -6.74 22.21
C VAL A 80 -4.93 -6.13 22.92
N ARG A 81 -6.10 -6.80 22.90
CA ARG A 81 -7.30 -6.34 23.61
C ARG A 81 -7.09 -6.26 25.12
N LEU A 82 -6.48 -7.31 25.70
CA LEU A 82 -6.17 -7.37 27.11
C LEU A 82 -5.24 -6.22 27.52
N VAL A 83 -4.16 -6.00 26.75
CA VAL A 83 -3.19 -4.94 27.05
C VAL A 83 -3.84 -3.56 26.93
N TYR A 84 -4.68 -3.30 25.92
CA TYR A 84 -5.35 -1.99 25.78
C TYR A 84 -6.29 -1.68 26.94
N PHE A 85 -7.13 -2.66 27.30
CA PHE A 85 -8.00 -2.50 28.45
C PHE A 85 -7.22 -2.27 29.74
N TRP A 86 -6.22 -3.12 29.97
CA TRP A 86 -5.45 -3.07 31.21
C TRP A 86 -4.60 -1.81 31.34
N ILE A 87 -3.89 -1.40 30.28
CA ILE A 87 -3.04 -0.19 30.35
C ILE A 87 -3.87 1.08 30.55
N THR A 88 -5.05 1.17 29.88
CA THR A 88 -5.97 2.30 30.07
C THR A 88 -6.44 2.36 31.49
N PHE A 89 -6.93 1.23 32.03
CA PHE A 89 -7.37 1.15 33.43
C PHE A 89 -6.24 1.53 34.40
N TYR A 90 -5.03 0.97 34.20
CA TYR A 90 -3.89 1.21 35.06
C TYR A 90 -3.43 2.68 35.03
N MET A 91 -3.40 3.31 33.86
CA MET A 91 -3.05 4.72 33.73
C MET A 91 -4.09 5.66 34.40
N CYS A 92 -5.37 5.34 34.29
CA CYS A 92 -6.42 6.04 35.00
C CYS A 92 -6.27 5.89 36.52
N LEU A 93 -5.99 4.67 36.99
CA LEU A 93 -5.77 4.42 38.43
C LEU A 93 -4.54 5.19 38.95
N CYS A 94 -3.43 5.19 38.20
CA CYS A 94 -2.25 6.00 38.51
C CYS A 94 -2.60 7.49 38.59
N THR A 95 -3.45 7.98 37.68
CA THR A 95 -3.90 9.38 37.67
C THR A 95 -4.76 9.68 38.90
N PHE A 96 -5.71 8.82 39.28
CA PHE A 96 -6.50 8.99 40.51
C PHE A 96 -5.63 9.00 41.76
N CYS A 97 -4.65 8.13 41.84
CA CYS A 97 -3.80 8.00 43.02
C CYS A 97 -2.78 9.12 43.16
N LEU A 98 -2.09 9.50 42.07
CA LEU A 98 -0.94 10.41 42.11
C LEU A 98 -1.23 11.81 41.54
N GLY A 99 -2.39 11.98 40.90
CA GLY A 99 -2.83 13.21 40.28
C GLY A 99 -2.40 13.39 38.83
N TYR A 100 -3.11 14.28 38.13
CA TYR A 100 -2.86 14.57 36.73
C TYR A 100 -1.50 15.25 36.47
N LYS A 101 -0.95 15.94 37.47
CA LYS A 101 0.34 16.63 37.35
C LYS A 101 1.54 15.69 37.10
N ILE A 102 1.41 14.39 37.31
CA ILE A 102 2.44 13.38 36.99
C ILE A 102 2.42 12.98 35.53
N GLY A 103 1.29 13.13 34.82
CA GLY A 103 1.22 12.91 33.37
C GLY A 103 0.84 11.49 32.93
N PHE A 104 0.47 10.56 33.82
CA PHE A 104 0.06 9.20 33.42
C PHE A 104 -1.17 9.17 32.49
N HIS A 105 -2.11 10.11 32.69
CA HIS A 105 -3.28 10.26 31.80
C HIS A 105 -2.93 10.53 30.35
N LEU A 106 -1.75 11.10 30.04
CA LEU A 106 -1.32 11.39 28.67
C LEU A 106 -1.19 10.13 27.81
N TYR A 107 -0.93 8.96 28.41
CA TYR A 107 -0.85 7.70 27.67
C TYR A 107 -2.17 7.31 27.00
N CYS A 108 -3.32 7.83 27.46
CA CYS A 108 -4.60 7.66 26.78
C CYS A 108 -4.56 8.17 25.33
N PHE A 109 -3.83 9.26 25.05
CA PHE A 109 -3.69 9.80 23.70
C PHE A 109 -2.87 8.88 22.79
N SER A 110 -1.84 8.23 23.33
CA SER A 110 -1.02 7.31 22.53
C SER A 110 -1.74 6.00 22.18
N MET A 111 -2.75 5.63 22.94
CA MET A 111 -3.54 4.41 22.69
C MET A 111 -4.47 4.56 21.50
N ILE A 112 -5.00 5.73 21.21
CA ILE A 112 -5.99 5.98 20.14
C ILE A 112 -5.46 5.55 18.75
N PRO A 113 -4.31 6.04 18.27
CA PRO A 113 -3.77 5.63 16.98
C PRO A 113 -3.48 4.11 16.89
N ILE A 114 -3.07 3.52 18.03
CA ILE A 114 -2.76 2.08 18.09
C ILE A 114 -4.03 1.24 17.86
N ILE A 115 -5.17 1.66 18.45
CA ILE A 115 -6.44 0.94 18.29
C ILE A 115 -6.93 1.00 16.84
N PHE A 116 -6.87 2.16 16.20
CA PHE A 116 -7.22 2.30 14.78
C PHE A 116 -6.31 1.45 13.88
N TYR A 117 -5.00 1.43 14.17
CA TYR A 117 -4.06 0.57 13.45
C TYR A 117 -4.39 -0.92 13.60
N THR A 118 -4.72 -1.36 14.82
CA THR A 118 -5.04 -2.77 15.07
C THR A 118 -6.36 -3.19 14.47
N GLU A 119 -7.36 -2.31 14.42
CA GLU A 119 -8.62 -2.55 13.69
C GLU A 119 -8.35 -2.72 12.19
N TYR A 120 -7.58 -1.82 11.61
CA TYR A 120 -7.18 -1.89 10.20
C TYR A 120 -6.45 -3.21 9.88
N MET A 121 -5.49 -3.60 10.71
CA MET A 121 -4.75 -4.86 10.52
C MET A 121 -5.64 -6.09 10.71
N ALA A 122 -6.58 -6.07 11.66
CA ALA A 122 -7.55 -7.15 11.87
C ALA A 122 -8.46 -7.33 10.65
N ASP A 123 -8.89 -6.22 10.04
CA ASP A 123 -9.66 -6.21 8.79
C ASP A 123 -8.91 -6.90 7.65
N LYS A 124 -7.68 -6.48 7.42
CA LYS A 124 -6.82 -7.05 6.37
C LYS A 124 -6.55 -8.55 6.54
N LEU A 125 -6.53 -9.03 7.78
CA LEU A 125 -6.28 -10.43 8.13
C LEU A 125 -7.56 -11.28 8.23
N GLY A 126 -8.75 -10.71 7.94
CA GLY A 126 -10.03 -11.39 8.08
C GLY A 126 -10.33 -11.84 9.53
N ARG A 127 -9.76 -11.15 10.53
CA ARG A 127 -9.95 -11.46 11.97
C ARG A 127 -11.02 -10.57 12.59
N THR A 128 -11.53 -11.01 13.77
CA THR A 128 -12.52 -10.23 14.53
C THR A 128 -12.00 -8.85 14.89
N LYS A 129 -12.74 -7.82 14.46
CA LYS A 129 -12.42 -6.40 14.69
C LYS A 129 -12.81 -5.97 16.10
N VAL A 130 -12.09 -4.97 16.62
CA VAL A 130 -12.55 -4.13 17.73
C VAL A 130 -13.03 -2.83 17.08
N ASN A 131 -14.20 -2.35 17.45
CA ASN A 131 -14.65 -1.04 16.99
C ASN A 131 -13.75 0.04 17.60
N ALA A 132 -12.81 0.55 16.79
CA ALA A 132 -11.81 1.52 17.25
C ALA A 132 -12.44 2.83 17.71
N PHE A 133 -13.53 3.26 17.09
CA PHE A 133 -14.24 4.46 17.50
C PHE A 133 -14.83 4.32 18.91
N VAL A 134 -15.52 3.22 19.20
CA VAL A 134 -16.10 2.95 20.52
C VAL A 134 -14.99 2.83 21.58
N ALA A 135 -13.95 2.07 21.30
CA ALA A 135 -12.84 1.89 22.22
C ALA A 135 -12.12 3.23 22.52
N SER A 136 -11.86 4.04 21.51
CA SER A 136 -11.24 5.37 21.67
C SER A 136 -12.14 6.33 22.44
N SER A 137 -13.47 6.28 22.23
CA SER A 137 -14.43 7.08 23.00
C SER A 137 -14.42 6.70 24.47
N ILE A 138 -14.36 5.43 24.81
CA ILE A 138 -14.23 4.96 26.21
C ILE A 138 -12.93 5.48 26.82
N ILE A 139 -11.81 5.40 26.11
CA ILE A 139 -10.51 5.92 26.59
C ILE A 139 -10.59 7.43 26.83
N ALA A 140 -11.21 8.19 25.93
CA ALA A 140 -11.39 9.63 26.08
C ALA A 140 -12.25 9.98 27.32
N ILE A 141 -13.33 9.23 27.56
CA ILE A 141 -14.16 9.39 28.77
C ILE A 141 -13.35 9.07 30.03
N CYS A 142 -12.60 7.96 30.05
CA CYS A 142 -11.73 7.60 31.17
C CYS A 142 -10.68 8.69 31.46
N TYR A 143 -10.09 9.26 30.40
CA TYR A 143 -9.17 10.40 30.51
C TYR A 143 -9.82 11.60 31.17
N LEU A 144 -11.00 12.02 30.67
CA LEU A 144 -11.72 13.18 31.21
C LEU A 144 -12.16 12.99 32.66
N LEU A 145 -12.67 11.81 33.01
CA LEU A 145 -13.10 11.48 34.36
C LEU A 145 -11.93 11.45 35.35
N SER A 146 -10.82 10.81 35.01
CA SER A 146 -9.66 10.69 35.89
C SER A 146 -8.97 12.05 36.10
N THR A 147 -8.79 12.83 35.02
CA THR A 147 -8.19 14.18 35.09
C THR A 147 -9.11 15.17 35.83
N GLY A 148 -10.40 15.19 35.48
CA GLY A 148 -11.37 16.07 36.10
C GLY A 148 -11.51 15.80 37.59
N TYR A 149 -11.65 14.53 37.98
CA TYR A 149 -11.71 14.17 39.40
C TYR A 149 -10.50 14.70 40.18
N THR A 150 -9.28 14.42 39.71
CA THR A 150 -8.07 14.83 40.42
C THR A 150 -7.80 16.34 40.38
N ALA A 151 -8.35 17.05 39.39
CA ALA A 151 -8.31 18.51 39.33
C ALA A 151 -9.19 19.14 40.41
N PHE A 152 -10.36 18.55 40.77
CA PHE A 152 -11.30 19.07 41.76
C PHE A 152 -11.03 18.53 43.14
N LYS A 153 -10.74 17.25 43.30
CA LYS A 153 -10.59 16.60 44.63
C LYS A 153 -9.14 16.50 45.11
N GLY A 154 -8.18 16.62 44.17
CA GLY A 154 -6.77 16.31 44.40
C GLY A 154 -6.46 14.82 44.35
N PRO A 155 -5.16 14.45 44.35
CA PRO A 155 -4.70 13.06 44.36
C PRO A 155 -4.83 12.42 45.75
N ILE A 156 -4.93 11.08 45.78
CA ILE A 156 -4.94 10.30 47.04
C ILE A 156 -3.56 10.34 47.71
N TYR A 157 -2.50 10.25 46.90
CA TYR A 157 -1.11 10.31 47.39
C TYR A 157 -0.44 11.52 46.71
N PRO A 158 -0.35 12.67 47.39
CA PRO A 158 0.30 13.85 46.83
C PRO A 158 1.80 13.63 46.70
N VAL A 159 2.32 13.99 45.52
CA VAL A 159 3.74 13.89 45.16
C VAL A 159 4.31 15.31 45.11
N ASP A 160 5.58 15.46 45.47
CA ASP A 160 6.28 16.73 45.36
C ASP A 160 6.19 17.34 43.98
N ASN A 161 5.97 18.66 43.89
CA ASN A 161 5.76 19.33 42.60
C ASN A 161 6.97 19.22 41.65
N SER A 162 8.19 19.15 42.19
CA SER A 162 9.40 19.02 41.38
C SER A 162 9.46 17.62 40.73
N ILE A 163 9.15 16.57 41.52
CA ILE A 163 9.08 15.18 41.03
C ILE A 163 7.93 15.05 40.03
N ALA A 164 6.75 15.59 40.36
CA ALA A 164 5.60 15.56 39.47
C ALA A 164 5.89 16.25 38.14
N GLY A 165 6.53 17.42 38.15
CA GLY A 165 6.93 18.13 36.95
C GLY A 165 7.94 17.35 36.06
N ALA A 166 8.94 16.72 36.70
CA ALA A 166 9.91 15.89 35.99
C ALA A 166 9.23 14.68 35.30
N PHE A 167 8.34 13.99 36.02
CA PHE A 167 7.55 12.88 35.46
C PHE A 167 6.60 13.33 34.35
N TRP A 168 5.93 14.47 34.51
CA TRP A 168 5.05 15.05 33.51
C TRP A 168 5.82 15.32 32.21
N THR A 169 7.01 15.94 32.31
CA THR A 169 7.87 16.20 31.15
C THR A 169 8.32 14.92 30.49
N PHE A 170 8.79 13.94 31.27
CA PHE A 170 9.22 12.64 30.76
C PHE A 170 8.08 11.90 30.05
N ASN A 171 6.91 11.79 30.67
CA ASN A 171 5.73 11.16 30.08
C ASN A 171 5.27 11.89 28.81
N SER A 172 5.31 13.23 28.80
CA SER A 172 4.96 14.03 27.63
C SER A 172 5.89 13.73 26.44
N VAL A 173 7.20 13.69 26.68
CA VAL A 173 8.19 13.35 25.63
C VAL A 173 7.92 11.95 25.06
N ILE A 174 7.66 10.97 25.91
CA ILE A 174 7.34 9.61 25.48
C ILE A 174 6.07 9.59 24.62
N VAL A 175 5.00 10.22 25.08
CA VAL A 175 3.72 10.24 24.36
C VAL A 175 3.86 10.94 23.01
N ILE A 176 4.56 12.10 22.97
CA ILE A 176 4.82 12.81 21.70
C ILE A 176 5.66 11.94 20.75
N ALA A 177 6.70 11.30 21.26
CA ALA A 177 7.52 10.38 20.45
C ALA A 177 6.70 9.22 19.85
N PHE A 178 5.78 8.64 20.64
CA PHE A 178 4.84 7.63 20.16
C PHE A 178 3.90 8.18 19.11
N LEU A 179 3.32 9.36 19.29
CA LEU A 179 2.42 9.97 18.31
C LEU A 179 3.13 10.24 16.98
N ILE A 180 4.36 10.77 17.02
CA ILE A 180 5.18 10.98 15.83
C ILE A 180 5.47 9.65 15.14
N PHE A 181 5.86 8.64 15.91
CA PHE A 181 6.14 7.30 15.37
C PHE A 181 4.93 6.70 14.66
N TYR A 182 3.74 6.72 15.30
CA TYR A 182 2.51 6.18 14.71
C TYR A 182 2.04 6.98 13.50
N SER A 183 2.18 8.31 13.52
CA SER A 183 1.86 9.16 12.36
C SER A 183 2.72 8.76 11.15
N ARG A 184 4.02 8.56 11.35
CA ARG A 184 4.93 8.10 10.30
C ARG A 184 4.59 6.69 9.80
N LEU A 185 4.22 5.79 10.71
CA LEU A 185 3.77 4.44 10.35
C LEU A 185 2.53 4.48 9.45
N MET A 186 1.54 5.31 9.77
CA MET A 186 0.32 5.48 8.98
C MET A 186 0.62 6.05 7.58
N LEU A 187 1.50 7.06 7.48
CA LEU A 187 1.90 7.61 6.19
C LEU A 187 2.59 6.56 5.29
N ASN A 188 3.44 5.71 5.87
CA ASN A 188 4.06 4.62 5.12
C ASN A 188 3.03 3.61 4.62
N LEU A 189 2.05 3.24 5.44
CA LEU A 189 0.98 2.32 5.03
C LEU A 189 0.11 2.89 3.91
N ILE A 190 -0.21 4.19 3.95
CA ILE A 190 -0.97 4.87 2.89
C ILE A 190 -0.16 4.86 1.59
N GLY A 191 1.13 5.18 1.65
CA GLY A 191 2.03 5.15 0.50
C GLY A 191 2.15 3.76 -0.14
N ASP A 192 2.29 2.71 0.68
CA ASP A 192 2.32 1.33 0.20
C ASP A 192 0.99 0.93 -0.48
N TYR A 193 -0.13 1.38 0.07
CA TYR A 193 -1.45 1.13 -0.49
C TYR A 193 -1.68 1.85 -1.82
N GLU A 194 -1.26 3.11 -1.92
CA GLU A 194 -1.29 3.86 -3.18
C GLU A 194 -0.41 3.20 -4.25
N ASN A 195 0.78 2.72 -3.89
CA ASN A 195 1.66 2.01 -4.81
C ASN A 195 1.05 0.68 -5.27
N GLN A 196 0.37 -0.06 -4.39
CA GLN A 196 -0.38 -1.27 -4.77
C GLN A 196 -1.54 -0.96 -5.72
N LEU A 197 -2.30 0.12 -5.48
CA LEU A 197 -3.36 0.56 -6.38
C LEU A 197 -2.79 0.94 -7.76
N LYS A 198 -1.67 1.65 -7.80
CA LYS A 198 -0.97 1.97 -9.05
C LYS A 198 -0.51 0.71 -9.78
N GLN A 199 0.05 -0.28 -9.07
CA GLN A 199 0.49 -1.55 -9.67
C GLN A 199 -0.67 -2.42 -10.16
N THR A 200 -1.81 -2.46 -9.46
CA THR A 200 -3.02 -3.16 -9.93
C THR A 200 -3.66 -2.47 -11.14
N ALA A 201 -3.38 -1.20 -11.35
CA ALA A 201 -3.83 -0.43 -12.50
C ALA A 201 -2.89 -0.50 -13.72
N LEU A 202 -1.98 -1.48 -13.82
CA LEU A 202 -1.02 -1.59 -14.94
C LEU A 202 -1.61 -2.28 -16.18
N ILE A 203 -2.78 -2.88 -16.06
CA ILE A 203 -3.46 -3.64 -17.11
C ILE A 203 -4.70 -2.88 -17.59
N ASP A 204 -4.88 -2.79 -18.89
CA ASP A 204 -6.12 -2.33 -19.51
C ASP A 204 -7.23 -3.37 -19.29
N ARG A 205 -8.34 -2.95 -18.68
CA ARG A 205 -9.43 -3.86 -18.28
C ARG A 205 -10.15 -4.51 -19.44
N LEU A 206 -10.23 -3.84 -20.59
CA LEU A 206 -10.93 -4.36 -21.75
C LEU A 206 -10.08 -5.42 -22.47
N THR A 207 -8.83 -5.09 -22.76
CA THR A 207 -7.97 -5.90 -23.64
C THR A 207 -7.10 -6.91 -22.89
N GLY A 208 -6.88 -6.73 -21.58
CA GLY A 208 -5.96 -7.53 -20.78
C GLY A 208 -4.48 -7.36 -21.16
N LEU A 209 -4.15 -6.35 -21.96
CA LEU A 209 -2.79 -5.90 -22.25
C LEU A 209 -2.31 -4.94 -21.15
N TYR A 210 -1.02 -4.63 -21.15
CA TYR A 210 -0.53 -3.52 -20.34
C TYR A 210 -1.19 -2.21 -20.79
N ASN A 211 -1.33 -1.25 -19.86
CA ASN A 211 -1.81 0.09 -20.19
C ASN A 211 -0.63 1.04 -20.46
N ARG A 212 -0.96 2.27 -20.89
CA ARG A 212 0.02 3.32 -21.17
C ARG A 212 0.96 3.60 -19.99
N HIS A 213 0.45 3.58 -18.76
CA HIS A 213 1.25 3.88 -17.56
C HIS A 213 2.38 2.86 -17.36
N TYR A 214 2.07 1.56 -17.50
CA TYR A 214 3.09 0.50 -17.48
C TYR A 214 4.12 0.69 -18.58
N MET A 215 3.66 0.96 -19.81
CA MET A 215 4.55 1.05 -20.97
C MET A 215 5.53 2.21 -20.83
N VAL A 216 5.11 3.38 -20.34
CA VAL A 216 6.02 4.50 -20.08
C VAL A 216 7.16 4.08 -19.15
N GLY A 217 6.87 3.41 -18.04
CA GLY A 217 7.91 2.91 -17.13
C GLY A 217 8.84 1.87 -17.78
N ARG A 218 8.33 1.07 -18.73
CA ARG A 218 9.15 0.12 -19.49
C ARG A 218 10.05 0.80 -20.52
N LEU A 219 9.56 1.85 -21.17
CA LEU A 219 10.36 2.69 -22.08
C LEU A 219 11.50 3.35 -21.29
N GLU A 220 11.22 3.92 -20.10
CA GLU A 220 12.25 4.49 -19.23
C GLU A 220 13.33 3.46 -18.81
N SER A 221 12.94 2.23 -18.61
CA SER A 221 13.90 1.17 -18.30
C SER A 221 14.74 0.81 -19.52
N ALA A 222 14.11 0.67 -20.68
CA ALA A 222 14.78 0.33 -21.95
C ALA A 222 15.84 1.36 -22.36
N THR A 223 15.61 2.67 -22.09
CA THR A 223 16.62 3.71 -22.37
C THR A 223 17.89 3.58 -21.51
N LYS A 224 17.84 2.81 -20.42
CA LYS A 224 18.97 2.56 -19.51
C LYS A 224 19.61 1.19 -19.68
N GLU A 225 18.97 0.31 -20.44
CA GLU A 225 19.47 -1.03 -20.74
C GLU A 225 20.48 -0.97 -21.90
N ASN A 226 21.49 -1.83 -21.87
CA ASN A 226 22.45 -1.96 -22.96
C ASN A 226 21.80 -2.75 -24.10
N GLY A 227 21.86 -2.21 -25.31
CA GLY A 227 21.37 -2.85 -26.52
C GLY A 227 20.37 -1.98 -27.30
N PRO A 228 20.12 -2.34 -28.56
CA PRO A 228 19.15 -1.65 -29.38
C PRO A 228 17.72 -1.99 -28.96
N HIS A 229 16.84 -1.00 -29.03
CA HIS A 229 15.41 -1.15 -28.80
C HIS A 229 14.63 -0.42 -29.88
N SER A 230 13.50 -0.98 -30.26
CA SER A 230 12.57 -0.36 -31.19
C SER A 230 11.15 -0.33 -30.61
N VAL A 231 10.37 0.65 -31.05
CA VAL A 231 8.94 0.73 -30.74
C VAL A 231 8.12 0.68 -32.03
N ALA A 232 6.90 0.11 -31.93
CA ALA A 232 5.90 0.17 -32.96
C ALA A 232 4.62 0.77 -32.40
N MET A 233 4.21 1.93 -32.92
CA MET A 233 2.90 2.51 -32.68
C MET A 233 1.92 1.94 -33.71
N ILE A 234 0.81 1.41 -33.24
CA ILE A 234 -0.19 0.68 -34.06
C ILE A 234 -1.55 1.31 -33.80
N ASP A 235 -2.35 1.42 -34.85
CA ASP A 235 -3.72 1.91 -34.76
C ASP A 235 -4.63 1.09 -35.70
N ILE A 236 -5.86 0.82 -35.23
CA ILE A 236 -6.87 0.11 -36.01
C ILE A 236 -7.45 1.04 -37.05
N ASP A 237 -7.32 0.66 -38.33
CA ASP A 237 -7.80 1.48 -39.41
C ASP A 237 -9.33 1.63 -39.41
N ASP A 238 -9.79 2.87 -39.54
CA ASP A 238 -11.21 3.21 -39.62
C ASP A 238 -12.06 2.70 -38.44
N PHE A 239 -11.47 2.61 -37.23
CA PHE A 239 -12.15 2.06 -36.05
C PHE A 239 -13.43 2.82 -35.69
N LYS A 240 -13.45 4.14 -35.89
CA LYS A 240 -14.68 4.93 -35.73
C LYS A 240 -15.80 4.44 -36.64
N LYS A 241 -15.50 4.08 -37.92
CA LYS A 241 -16.53 3.55 -38.85
C LYS A 241 -17.05 2.18 -38.38
N ILE A 242 -16.20 1.39 -37.72
CA ILE A 242 -16.64 0.11 -37.13
C ILE A 242 -17.65 0.38 -36.00
N ASN A 243 -17.33 1.31 -35.09
CA ASN A 243 -18.24 1.70 -34.03
C ASN A 243 -19.56 2.30 -34.54
N ASP A 244 -19.46 3.21 -35.53
CA ASP A 244 -20.64 3.89 -36.10
C ASP A 244 -21.57 2.89 -36.83
N ARG A 245 -21.01 1.85 -37.45
CA ARG A 245 -21.78 0.86 -38.22
C ARG A 245 -22.32 -0.30 -37.38
N TYR A 246 -21.52 -0.84 -36.47
CA TYR A 246 -21.81 -2.09 -35.75
C TYR A 246 -22.04 -1.89 -34.25
N GLY A 247 -21.89 -0.65 -33.78
CA GLY A 247 -22.03 -0.28 -32.37
C GLY A 247 -20.76 -0.48 -31.53
N HIS A 248 -20.71 0.17 -30.37
CA HIS A 248 -19.55 0.15 -29.47
C HIS A 248 -19.20 -1.25 -28.96
N ASN A 249 -20.18 -2.14 -28.78
CA ASN A 249 -19.90 -3.51 -28.34
C ASN A 249 -19.11 -4.31 -29.41
N ALA A 250 -19.37 -4.05 -30.71
CA ALA A 250 -18.60 -4.63 -31.80
C ALA A 250 -17.16 -4.05 -31.86
N GLY A 251 -17.01 -2.75 -31.57
CA GLY A 251 -15.69 -2.14 -31.43
C GLY A 251 -14.89 -2.73 -30.28
N ASP A 252 -15.52 -2.91 -29.13
CA ASP A 252 -14.87 -3.58 -27.97
C ASP A 252 -14.47 -5.02 -28.30
N TYR A 253 -15.32 -5.76 -29.00
CA TYR A 253 -14.99 -7.10 -29.50
C TYR A 253 -13.76 -7.08 -30.43
N VAL A 254 -13.67 -6.12 -31.35
CA VAL A 254 -12.51 -5.95 -32.25
C VAL A 254 -11.27 -5.64 -31.43
N LEU A 255 -11.31 -4.72 -30.48
CA LEU A 255 -10.17 -4.37 -29.60
C LEU A 255 -9.66 -5.59 -28.83
N VAL A 256 -10.54 -6.39 -28.25
CA VAL A 256 -10.17 -7.62 -27.51
C VAL A 256 -9.50 -8.63 -28.41
N ASN A 257 -10.02 -8.86 -29.64
CA ASN A 257 -9.45 -9.83 -30.55
C ASN A 257 -8.12 -9.37 -31.16
N VAL A 258 -7.98 -8.07 -31.51
CA VAL A 258 -6.69 -7.50 -31.92
C VAL A 258 -5.67 -7.65 -30.79
N ALA A 259 -6.03 -7.34 -29.55
CA ALA A 259 -5.15 -7.53 -28.41
C ALA A 259 -4.73 -8.99 -28.21
N ARG A 260 -5.63 -9.95 -28.45
CA ARG A 260 -5.32 -11.38 -28.40
C ARG A 260 -4.29 -11.77 -29.47
N ILE A 261 -4.43 -11.26 -30.69
CA ILE A 261 -3.48 -11.52 -31.80
C ILE A 261 -2.12 -10.89 -31.45
N LEU A 262 -2.08 -9.63 -31.01
CA LEU A 262 -0.88 -8.94 -30.54
C LEU A 262 -0.12 -9.76 -29.50
N LYS A 263 -0.82 -10.22 -28.46
CA LYS A 263 -0.23 -11.01 -27.37
C LYS A 263 0.33 -12.36 -27.84
N ASN A 264 -0.31 -12.98 -28.82
CA ASN A 264 0.11 -14.28 -29.34
C ASN A 264 1.33 -14.19 -30.27
N ILE A 265 1.43 -13.13 -31.07
CA ILE A 265 2.52 -12.93 -32.03
C ILE A 265 3.73 -12.29 -31.37
N CYS A 266 3.52 -11.28 -30.51
CA CYS A 266 4.57 -10.50 -29.87
C CYS A 266 4.92 -11.03 -28.46
N ARG A 267 5.15 -12.33 -28.30
CA ARG A 267 5.37 -13.00 -27.00
C ARG A 267 6.58 -12.46 -26.23
N ASP A 268 7.64 -12.11 -26.96
CA ASP A 268 8.90 -11.63 -26.39
C ASP A 268 8.95 -10.10 -26.28
N CYS A 269 7.89 -9.40 -26.70
CA CYS A 269 7.75 -7.96 -26.63
C CYS A 269 6.87 -7.52 -25.44
N LYS A 270 6.96 -6.24 -25.07
CA LYS A 270 5.97 -5.62 -24.20
C LYS A 270 4.91 -4.96 -25.06
N VAL A 271 3.66 -5.34 -24.84
CA VAL A 271 2.52 -4.84 -25.61
C VAL A 271 1.55 -4.12 -24.70
N SER A 272 1.14 -2.92 -25.07
CA SER A 272 0.18 -2.12 -24.31
C SER A 272 -0.92 -1.54 -25.19
N ARG A 273 -2.07 -1.29 -24.59
CA ARG A 273 -3.05 -0.37 -25.14
C ARG A 273 -2.63 1.04 -24.76
N TRP A 274 -2.28 1.84 -25.78
CA TRP A 274 -1.71 3.17 -25.61
C TRP A 274 -2.79 4.26 -25.52
N GLY A 275 -3.86 4.09 -26.31
CA GLY A 275 -5.02 4.97 -26.39
C GLY A 275 -6.31 4.22 -26.63
N GLY A 276 -7.32 4.87 -27.20
CA GLY A 276 -8.62 4.27 -27.49
C GLY A 276 -8.54 3.04 -28.38
N GLU A 277 -7.96 3.22 -29.57
CA GLU A 277 -7.76 2.20 -30.62
C GLU A 277 -6.28 1.99 -30.95
N GLU A 278 -5.39 2.60 -30.14
CA GLU A 278 -3.96 2.60 -30.34
C GLU A 278 -3.26 1.59 -29.42
N PHE A 279 -2.27 0.92 -29.98
CA PHE A 279 -1.39 -0.01 -29.24
C PHE A 279 0.07 0.37 -29.43
N LEU A 280 0.88 0.15 -28.41
CA LEU A 280 2.33 0.35 -28.46
C LEU A 280 3.04 -0.95 -28.12
N ILE A 281 3.98 -1.35 -28.98
CA ILE A 281 4.88 -2.47 -28.77
C ILE A 281 6.27 -1.92 -28.49
N LEU A 282 6.93 -2.42 -27.45
CA LEU A 282 8.36 -2.25 -27.21
C LEU A 282 9.05 -3.58 -27.42
N ALA A 283 10.03 -3.62 -28.29
CA ALA A 283 10.82 -4.80 -28.64
C ALA A 283 12.31 -4.54 -28.44
N SER A 284 13.05 -5.58 -28.06
CA SER A 284 14.52 -5.58 -28.12
C SER A 284 14.96 -5.77 -29.59
N GLY A 285 16.06 -5.13 -29.97
CA GLY A 285 16.52 -5.14 -31.37
C GLY A 285 16.09 -3.88 -32.13
N THR A 286 16.64 -3.75 -33.33
CA THR A 286 16.39 -2.63 -34.25
C THR A 286 15.10 -2.85 -35.07
N ILE A 287 14.69 -1.81 -35.81
CA ILE A 287 13.61 -1.95 -36.82
C ILE A 287 13.91 -3.10 -37.80
N SER A 288 15.16 -3.27 -38.23
CA SER A 288 15.55 -4.35 -39.12
C SER A 288 15.27 -5.73 -38.54
N ASP A 289 15.40 -5.90 -37.23
CA ASP A 289 15.13 -7.15 -36.52
C ASP A 289 13.62 -7.38 -36.33
N ASN A 290 12.85 -6.32 -36.17
CA ASN A 290 11.45 -6.39 -35.72
C ASN A 290 10.41 -6.10 -36.81
N SER A 291 10.80 -5.51 -37.95
CA SER A 291 9.87 -5.15 -39.04
C SER A 291 9.08 -6.35 -39.58
N ALA A 292 9.74 -7.50 -39.75
CA ALA A 292 9.11 -8.73 -40.20
C ALA A 292 8.05 -9.24 -39.20
N LEU A 293 8.28 -9.09 -37.88
CA LEU A 293 7.32 -9.43 -36.83
C LEU A 293 6.06 -8.55 -36.91
N ILE A 294 6.24 -7.25 -37.13
CA ILE A 294 5.13 -6.30 -37.22
C ILE A 294 4.35 -6.48 -38.52
N GLU A 295 5.03 -6.80 -39.64
CA GLU A 295 4.35 -7.14 -40.91
C GLU A 295 3.55 -8.44 -40.79
N LYS A 296 4.11 -9.47 -40.12
CA LYS A 296 3.36 -10.70 -39.79
C LYS A 296 2.13 -10.40 -38.97
N LEU A 297 2.23 -9.51 -37.99
CA LEU A 297 1.11 -9.07 -37.17
C LEU A 297 0.02 -8.40 -38.01
N ARG A 298 0.40 -7.42 -38.87
CA ARG A 298 -0.50 -6.72 -39.79
C ARG A 298 -1.26 -7.74 -40.68
N ALA A 299 -0.52 -8.63 -41.34
CA ALA A 299 -1.08 -9.61 -42.21
C ALA A 299 -2.00 -10.64 -41.50
N SER A 300 -1.70 -10.95 -40.24
CA SER A 300 -2.53 -11.84 -39.43
C SER A 300 -3.86 -11.17 -39.03
N ILE A 301 -3.85 -9.88 -38.70
CA ILE A 301 -5.07 -9.13 -38.41
C ILE A 301 -5.92 -8.95 -39.65
N GLU A 302 -5.31 -8.64 -40.81
CA GLU A 302 -6.02 -8.50 -42.09
C GLU A 302 -6.73 -9.80 -42.51
N LYS A 303 -6.16 -10.97 -42.19
CA LYS A 303 -6.71 -12.29 -42.52
C LYS A 303 -7.70 -12.83 -41.50
N GLU A 304 -7.72 -12.29 -40.31
CA GLU A 304 -8.59 -12.77 -39.24
C GLU A 304 -10.05 -12.44 -39.56
N ASP A 305 -10.91 -13.39 -39.28
CA ASP A 305 -12.35 -13.22 -39.39
C ASP A 305 -12.93 -12.75 -38.06
N PHE A 306 -13.26 -11.45 -37.98
CA PHE A 306 -13.86 -10.86 -36.79
C PHE A 306 -15.40 -11.03 -36.86
N ALA A 307 -15.88 -12.24 -36.52
CA ALA A 307 -17.30 -12.57 -36.51
C ALA A 307 -17.96 -12.04 -35.22
N PHE A 308 -18.89 -11.09 -35.36
CA PHE A 308 -19.67 -10.53 -34.27
C PHE A 308 -21.17 -10.67 -34.57
N GLY A 309 -21.83 -11.64 -33.91
CA GLY A 309 -23.18 -12.07 -34.26
C GLY A 309 -23.21 -12.68 -35.67
N GLU A 310 -24.01 -12.09 -36.57
CA GLU A 310 -24.09 -12.50 -38.03
C GLU A 310 -23.14 -11.66 -38.89
N ASP A 311 -22.48 -10.66 -38.35
CA ASP A 311 -21.62 -9.74 -39.08
C ASP A 311 -20.16 -10.26 -39.12
N HIS A 312 -19.51 -10.14 -40.28
CA HIS A 312 -18.08 -10.39 -40.50
C HIS A 312 -17.37 -9.06 -40.72
N ILE A 313 -16.65 -8.58 -39.70
CA ILE A 313 -16.02 -7.26 -39.70
C ILE A 313 -14.61 -7.36 -40.27
N LYS A 314 -14.30 -6.63 -41.35
CA LYS A 314 -12.95 -6.50 -41.86
C LYS A 314 -12.16 -5.49 -41.07
N VAL A 315 -11.03 -5.91 -40.51
CA VAL A 315 -10.14 -5.09 -39.67
C VAL A 315 -8.75 -5.09 -40.30
N THR A 316 -8.17 -3.91 -40.43
CA THR A 316 -6.76 -3.73 -40.77
C THR A 316 -6.09 -2.82 -39.75
N ILE A 317 -4.78 -2.84 -39.72
CA ILE A 317 -3.97 -1.96 -38.85
C ILE A 317 -2.91 -1.25 -39.67
N THR A 318 -2.58 -0.04 -39.26
CA THR A 318 -1.37 0.66 -39.70
C THR A 318 -0.39 0.73 -38.56
N ALA A 319 0.89 0.55 -38.81
CA ALA A 319 1.95 0.62 -37.83
C ALA A 319 3.07 1.57 -38.25
N GLY A 320 3.57 2.34 -37.31
CA GLY A 320 4.79 3.16 -37.47
C GLY A 320 5.86 2.71 -36.49
N LEU A 321 7.08 2.46 -36.99
CA LEU A 321 8.22 2.01 -36.20
C LEU A 321 9.24 3.12 -36.00
N ALA A 322 9.95 3.05 -34.85
CA ALA A 322 11.10 3.91 -34.57
C ALA A 322 12.15 3.17 -33.72
N ASP A 323 13.42 3.35 -34.06
CA ASP A 323 14.55 2.91 -33.24
C ASP A 323 14.85 3.94 -32.15
N TYR A 324 15.35 3.46 -31.00
CA TYR A 324 15.90 4.33 -29.99
C TYR A 324 17.30 4.81 -30.39
N SER A 325 17.48 6.12 -30.52
CA SER A 325 18.75 6.72 -30.99
C SER A 325 19.85 6.79 -29.91
N GLY A 326 19.53 6.42 -28.66
CA GLY A 326 20.45 6.50 -27.53
C GLY A 326 20.50 7.85 -26.81
N ASN A 327 20.11 8.95 -27.45
CA ASN A 327 20.14 10.30 -26.89
C ASN A 327 18.75 10.99 -26.85
N ASP A 328 17.72 10.34 -27.37
CA ASP A 328 16.38 10.91 -27.42
C ASP A 328 15.64 10.79 -26.08
N SER A 329 14.76 11.75 -25.82
CA SER A 329 13.73 11.57 -24.79
C SER A 329 12.72 10.51 -25.26
N ILE A 330 12.07 9.86 -24.30
CA ILE A 330 11.00 8.88 -24.58
C ILE A 330 9.91 9.49 -25.45
N ASP A 331 9.53 10.73 -25.15
CA ASP A 331 8.51 11.45 -25.93
C ASP A 331 8.94 11.61 -27.40
N ARG A 332 10.22 11.91 -27.65
CA ARG A 332 10.74 12.04 -29.02
C ARG A 332 10.74 10.69 -29.73
N TRP A 333 11.16 9.62 -29.05
CA TRP A 333 11.16 8.26 -29.60
C TRP A 333 9.76 7.81 -30.01
N VAL A 334 8.79 7.96 -29.13
CA VAL A 334 7.38 7.60 -29.38
C VAL A 334 6.79 8.49 -30.49
N ASN A 335 7.10 9.79 -30.50
CA ASN A 335 6.63 10.72 -31.55
C ASN A 335 7.13 10.34 -32.94
N VAL A 336 8.37 9.85 -33.08
CA VAL A 336 8.87 9.38 -34.39
C VAL A 336 8.05 8.19 -34.89
N ALA A 337 7.71 7.25 -34.03
CA ALA A 337 6.83 6.14 -34.38
C ALA A 337 5.43 6.62 -34.78
N ASP A 338 4.87 7.60 -34.06
CA ASP A 338 3.58 8.21 -34.38
C ASP A 338 3.60 8.97 -35.72
N GLU A 339 4.67 9.74 -36.01
CA GLU A 339 4.85 10.39 -37.32
C GLU A 339 4.85 9.37 -38.48
N ASN A 340 5.50 8.22 -38.29
CA ASN A 340 5.52 7.14 -39.27
C ASN A 340 4.15 6.46 -39.41
N LEU A 341 3.43 6.21 -38.30
CA LEU A 341 2.05 5.75 -38.31
C LEU A 341 1.15 6.71 -39.11
N TYR A 342 1.26 8.00 -38.86
CA TYR A 342 0.50 9.02 -39.59
C TYR A 342 0.78 9.04 -41.09
N LYS A 343 2.05 8.89 -41.50
CA LYS A 343 2.41 8.72 -42.94
C LYS A 343 1.73 7.49 -43.53
N GLY A 344 1.72 6.36 -42.80
CA GLY A 344 1.05 5.14 -43.21
C GLY A 344 -0.45 5.34 -43.42
N LYS A 345 -1.11 5.98 -42.48
CA LYS A 345 -2.55 6.33 -42.55
C LYS A 345 -2.88 7.19 -43.80
N LYS A 346 -2.02 8.18 -44.09
CA LYS A 346 -2.19 9.07 -45.24
C LYS A 346 -1.89 8.41 -46.57
N THR A 347 -1.05 7.40 -46.63
CA THR A 347 -0.61 6.74 -47.85
C THR A 347 -1.37 5.44 -48.17
N GLY A 348 -2.57 5.26 -47.61
CA GLY A 348 -3.49 4.18 -47.97
C GLY A 348 -3.74 3.13 -46.89
N LYS A 349 -3.25 3.35 -45.65
CA LYS A 349 -3.48 2.43 -44.50
C LYS A 349 -2.96 1.01 -44.72
N ASN A 350 -3.28 0.08 -43.79
CA ASN A 350 -2.95 -1.35 -43.88
C ASN A 350 -1.49 -1.61 -44.25
N LYS A 351 -0.55 -1.00 -43.54
CA LYS A 351 0.88 -1.07 -43.80
C LYS A 351 1.75 -0.80 -42.60
N VAL A 352 3.01 -1.18 -42.74
CA VAL A 352 4.07 -0.85 -41.76
C VAL A 352 4.98 0.21 -42.40
N VAL A 353 5.30 1.25 -41.64
CA VAL A 353 6.14 2.40 -42.06
C VAL A 353 7.25 2.61 -41.03
N TYR A 354 8.46 2.95 -41.47
CA TYR A 354 9.63 3.20 -40.62
C TYR A 354 10.57 4.20 -41.29
#